data_c42057ca6a20ac41ffdcf30854c9fa6d
#
_entry.id   c42057ca6a20ac41ffdcf30854c9fa6d
#
_cell.length_a   1.000
_cell.length_b   1.000
_cell.length_c   1.000
_cell.angle_alpha   90.00
_cell.angle_beta   90.00
_cell.angle_gamma   90.00
#
_symmetry.space_group_name_H-M   'P 1'
#
loop_
_entity.id
_entity.type
_entity.pdbx_description
1 polymer ?
#
loop_
_entity_poly.entity_id
_entity_poly.type
_entity_poly.pdbx_seq_one_letter_code
_entity_poly.pdbx_strand_id
1 'polypeptide(L)'
;MFVLSLFPMKADEGMWLLPLLEKMNGKKMAEMGFTLTPEDIYSINHSSLKDAIVHFGGGCTGEIVSKNGLLFTNHHCGYGSIQRLSSVEHNYLKDGYWAMNLKEELPAKGLTVTFIDKFVDVTERINKAVAKAKTDKEKQAAYEAIVAKIKEEATSQDKTLDAMVTGFYNGNAYYVITTRTFKDIRFVGAPPSSIGKFGADTDNWMW
;
A
#
# COMPACT_ATOMS: atom_id res chain seq x y z
N MET A 1 -34.88 -16.49 32.68
CA MET A 1 -33.41 -16.40 32.93
C MET A 1 -32.71 -16.72 31.61
N PHE A 2 -32.35 -15.69 30.85
CA PHE A 2 -31.60 -15.87 29.59
C PHE A 2 -30.13 -16.05 29.94
N VAL A 3 -29.59 -17.24 29.70
CA VAL A 3 -28.15 -17.50 29.76
C VAL A 3 -27.54 -16.96 28.47
N LEU A 4 -26.95 -15.74 28.52
CA LEU A 4 -26.06 -15.29 27.45
C LEU A 4 -24.79 -16.17 27.51
N SER A 5 -24.68 -17.13 26.61
CA SER A 5 -23.44 -17.84 26.36
C SER A 5 -22.46 -16.86 25.71
N LEU A 6 -21.53 -16.34 26.50
CA LEU A 6 -20.35 -15.61 26.03
C LEU A 6 -19.44 -16.63 25.32
N PHE A 7 -19.62 -16.80 24.02
CA PHE A 7 -18.60 -17.42 23.19
C PHE A 7 -17.40 -16.47 23.13
N PRO A 8 -16.21 -16.90 23.51
CA PRO A 8 -15.01 -16.08 23.29
C PRO A 8 -14.83 -15.90 21.78
N MET A 9 -15.17 -14.74 21.27
CA MET A 9 -14.83 -14.35 19.91
C MET A 9 -13.31 -14.22 19.87
N LYS A 10 -12.61 -15.20 19.29
CA LYS A 10 -11.20 -15.07 18.94
C LYS A 10 -11.14 -14.22 17.68
N ALA A 11 -10.77 -12.96 17.85
CA ALA A 11 -10.38 -12.12 16.73
C ALA A 11 -9.03 -12.61 16.20
N ASP A 12 -8.89 -12.66 14.89
CA ASP A 12 -7.60 -12.91 14.25
C ASP A 12 -6.88 -11.58 14.13
N GLU A 13 -5.88 -11.40 14.96
CA GLU A 13 -5.08 -10.17 15.01
C GLU A 13 -3.80 -10.31 14.21
N GLY A 14 -3.34 -9.20 13.63
CA GLY A 14 -2.03 -9.06 13.02
C GLY A 14 -2.08 -8.49 11.61
N MET A 15 -0.93 -7.94 11.21
CA MET A 15 -0.63 -7.57 9.83
C MET A 15 0.30 -8.64 9.25
N TRP A 16 -0.22 -9.35 8.25
CA TRP A 16 0.49 -10.48 7.66
C TRP A 16 1.28 -10.02 6.44
N LEU A 17 2.58 -10.36 6.38
CA LEU A 17 3.37 -10.11 5.18
C LEU A 17 2.88 -11.02 4.05
N LEU A 18 2.58 -10.41 2.90
CA LEU A 18 2.03 -11.11 1.73
C LEU A 18 2.84 -12.37 1.33
N PRO A 19 4.18 -12.34 1.27
CA PRO A 19 4.98 -13.53 0.95
C PRO A 19 4.88 -14.67 1.97
N LEU A 20 4.39 -14.39 3.19
CA LEU A 20 4.26 -15.38 4.27
C LEU A 20 2.82 -15.81 4.51
N LEU A 21 1.85 -15.23 3.80
CA LEU A 21 0.42 -15.42 4.05
C LEU A 21 0.01 -16.90 4.00
N GLU A 22 0.46 -17.62 2.99
CA GLU A 22 0.18 -19.06 2.85
C GLU A 22 0.64 -19.83 4.09
N LYS A 23 1.89 -19.64 4.46
CA LYS A 23 2.52 -20.37 5.57
C LYS A 23 1.91 -20.04 6.94
N MET A 24 1.50 -18.79 7.13
CA MET A 24 1.01 -18.29 8.42
C MET A 24 -0.49 -18.52 8.59
N ASN A 25 -1.29 -18.24 7.57
CA ASN A 25 -2.74 -18.17 7.68
C ASN A 25 -3.51 -18.95 6.61
N GLY A 26 -2.85 -19.47 5.58
CA GLY A 26 -3.52 -20.07 4.43
C GLY A 26 -4.53 -21.16 4.82
N LYS A 27 -4.17 -22.06 5.74
CA LYS A 27 -5.08 -23.10 6.23
C LYS A 27 -6.34 -22.52 6.88
N LYS A 28 -6.17 -21.54 7.78
CA LYS A 28 -7.29 -20.93 8.48
C LYS A 28 -8.20 -20.14 7.54
N MET A 29 -7.61 -19.42 6.60
CA MET A 29 -8.37 -18.70 5.58
C MET A 29 -9.24 -19.66 4.73
N ALA A 30 -8.67 -20.80 4.33
CA ALA A 30 -9.41 -21.82 3.61
C ALA A 30 -10.56 -22.42 4.45
N GLU A 31 -10.34 -22.69 5.74
CA GLU A 31 -11.38 -23.15 6.68
C GLU A 31 -12.51 -22.14 6.85
N MET A 32 -12.22 -20.84 6.69
CA MET A 32 -13.21 -19.75 6.70
C MET A 32 -13.93 -19.55 5.34
N GLY A 33 -13.61 -20.37 4.34
CA GLY A 33 -14.23 -20.32 3.02
C GLY A 33 -13.48 -19.45 2.00
N PHE A 34 -12.26 -19.03 2.28
CA PHE A 34 -11.44 -18.30 1.31
C PHE A 34 -10.95 -19.25 0.22
N THR A 35 -11.22 -18.88 -1.06
CA THR A 35 -11.00 -19.76 -2.21
C THR A 35 -9.86 -19.33 -3.13
N LEU A 36 -9.31 -18.12 -2.93
CA LEU A 36 -8.15 -17.66 -3.68
C LEU A 36 -6.89 -18.40 -3.23
N THR A 37 -6.00 -18.65 -4.16
CA THR A 37 -4.69 -19.21 -3.85
C THR A 37 -3.73 -18.13 -3.34
N PRO A 38 -2.65 -18.48 -2.64
CA PRO A 38 -1.61 -17.52 -2.26
C PRO A 38 -1.04 -16.76 -3.47
N GLU A 39 -0.89 -17.42 -4.61
CA GLU A 39 -0.43 -16.83 -5.85
C GLU A 39 -1.43 -15.82 -6.44
N ASP A 40 -2.72 -16.00 -6.24
CA ASP A 40 -3.73 -15.01 -6.64
C ASP A 40 -3.62 -13.71 -5.81
N ILE A 41 -3.14 -13.82 -4.58
CA ILE A 41 -2.96 -12.68 -3.68
C ILE A 41 -1.64 -11.99 -3.94
N TYR A 42 -0.56 -12.76 -3.99
CA TYR A 42 0.79 -12.27 -4.18
C TYR A 42 1.60 -13.18 -5.09
N SER A 43 1.96 -12.68 -6.27
CA SER A 43 2.90 -13.32 -7.17
C SER A 43 3.98 -12.33 -7.64
N ILE A 44 5.19 -12.85 -7.85
CA ILE A 44 6.29 -12.13 -8.50
C ILE A 44 6.42 -12.53 -9.98
N ASN A 45 5.72 -13.58 -10.40
CA ASN A 45 5.84 -14.18 -11.73
C ASN A 45 4.70 -13.77 -12.67
N HIS A 46 3.54 -13.43 -12.12
CA HIS A 46 2.36 -13.01 -12.87
C HIS A 46 1.52 -12.03 -12.06
N SER A 47 0.53 -11.41 -12.70
CA SER A 47 -0.38 -10.47 -12.04
C SER A 47 -1.17 -11.15 -10.93
N SER A 48 -1.28 -10.46 -9.80
CA SER A 48 -1.98 -10.92 -8.61
C SER A 48 -2.73 -9.75 -7.96
N LEU A 49 -3.51 -10.01 -6.91
CA LEU A 49 -4.28 -8.98 -6.22
C LEU A 49 -3.42 -7.82 -5.71
N LYS A 50 -2.15 -8.08 -5.34
CA LYS A 50 -1.23 -7.01 -4.93
C LYS A 50 -1.07 -5.91 -5.96
N ASP A 51 -1.19 -6.23 -7.27
CA ASP A 51 -0.99 -5.26 -8.35
C ASP A 51 -2.19 -4.32 -8.54
N ALA A 52 -3.33 -4.66 -7.95
CA ALA A 52 -4.49 -3.79 -7.91
C ALA A 52 -4.46 -2.81 -6.73
N ILE A 53 -3.67 -3.07 -5.71
CA ILE A 53 -3.62 -2.26 -4.48
C ILE A 53 -2.38 -1.38 -4.49
N VAL A 54 -2.57 -0.08 -4.27
CA VAL A 54 -1.50 0.91 -4.36
C VAL A 54 -1.44 1.80 -3.13
N HIS A 55 -0.26 2.32 -2.86
CA HIS A 55 -0.06 3.39 -1.90
C HIS A 55 -0.37 4.73 -2.58
N PHE A 56 -1.32 5.46 -2.03
CA PHE A 56 -1.86 6.69 -2.59
C PHE A 56 -1.44 7.89 -1.76
N GLY A 57 -0.78 8.86 -2.39
CA GLY A 57 -0.50 10.17 -1.81
C GLY A 57 0.37 10.19 -0.55
N GLY A 58 1.06 9.10 -0.21
CA GLY A 58 1.99 9.05 0.92
C GLY A 58 1.37 8.63 2.27
N GLY A 59 0.09 8.28 2.32
CA GLY A 59 -0.57 7.87 3.58
C GLY A 59 -1.85 7.06 3.41
N CYS A 60 -2.35 6.95 2.21
CA CYS A 60 -3.58 6.23 1.89
C CYS A 60 -3.34 5.00 1.02
N THR A 61 -4.37 4.20 0.88
CA THR A 61 -4.46 3.09 -0.06
C THR A 61 -5.46 3.45 -1.16
N GLY A 62 -5.24 2.94 -2.35
CA GLY A 62 -6.19 3.01 -3.46
C GLY A 62 -6.24 1.70 -4.22
N GLU A 63 -7.29 1.49 -4.99
CA GLU A 63 -7.54 0.30 -5.79
C GLU A 63 -7.61 0.64 -7.28
N ILE A 64 -6.84 -0.07 -8.11
CA ILE A 64 -6.92 0.02 -9.55
C ILE A 64 -8.07 -0.86 -10.04
N VAL A 65 -9.08 -0.25 -10.62
CA VAL A 65 -10.33 -0.93 -11.02
C VAL A 65 -10.55 -1.01 -12.52
N SER A 66 -9.59 -0.54 -13.33
CA SER A 66 -9.67 -0.64 -14.78
C SER A 66 -8.32 -0.82 -15.45
N LYS A 67 -8.35 -1.33 -16.70
CA LYS A 67 -7.14 -1.47 -17.53
C LYS A 67 -6.50 -0.11 -17.90
N ASN A 68 -7.24 0.97 -17.80
CA ASN A 68 -6.77 2.32 -18.13
C ASN A 68 -6.27 3.08 -16.89
N GLY A 69 -6.09 2.40 -15.75
CA GLY A 69 -5.56 2.99 -14.53
C GLY A 69 -6.58 3.82 -13.74
N LEU A 70 -7.91 3.58 -13.93
CA LEU A 70 -8.89 4.19 -13.03
C LEU A 70 -8.65 3.67 -11.62
N LEU A 71 -8.46 4.60 -10.68
CA LEU A 71 -8.16 4.33 -9.28
C LEU A 71 -9.29 4.84 -8.40
N PHE A 72 -9.70 4.02 -7.45
CA PHE A 72 -10.60 4.42 -6.37
C PHE A 72 -9.83 4.55 -5.07
N THR A 73 -10.26 5.50 -4.24
CA THR A 73 -9.75 5.70 -2.88
C THR A 73 -10.81 6.41 -2.04
N ASN A 74 -10.58 6.55 -0.76
CA ASN A 74 -11.46 7.28 0.12
C ASN A 74 -11.47 8.79 -0.18
N HIS A 75 -12.62 9.43 0.02
CA HIS A 75 -12.79 10.86 -0.21
C HIS A 75 -11.77 11.70 0.58
N HIS A 76 -11.49 11.37 1.84
CA HIS A 76 -10.51 12.08 2.65
C HIS A 76 -9.09 12.01 2.08
N CYS A 77 -8.74 10.92 1.42
CA CYS A 77 -7.43 10.75 0.78
C CYS A 77 -7.26 11.71 -0.41
N GLY A 78 -8.33 11.97 -1.16
CA GLY A 78 -8.37 12.91 -2.26
C GLY A 78 -8.63 14.37 -1.86
N TYR A 79 -9.14 14.62 -0.65
CA TYR A 79 -9.67 15.91 -0.22
C TYR A 79 -8.75 17.08 -0.52
N GLY A 80 -7.49 17.01 -0.10
CA GLY A 80 -6.52 18.09 -0.31
C GLY A 80 -6.21 18.34 -1.79
N SER A 81 -6.29 17.33 -2.64
CA SER A 81 -6.13 17.47 -4.09
C SER A 81 -7.35 18.12 -4.72
N ILE A 82 -8.55 17.70 -4.33
CA ILE A 82 -9.82 18.29 -4.79
C ILE A 82 -9.88 19.76 -4.39
N GLN A 83 -9.47 20.08 -3.15
CA GLN A 83 -9.42 21.47 -2.66
C GLN A 83 -8.48 22.34 -3.50
N ARG A 84 -7.27 21.83 -3.80
CA ARG A 84 -6.31 22.58 -4.65
C ARG A 84 -6.75 22.79 -6.08
N LEU A 85 -7.60 21.93 -6.60
CA LEU A 85 -8.19 22.03 -7.94
C LEU A 85 -9.43 22.93 -7.95
N SER A 86 -10.05 23.18 -6.80
CA SER A 86 -11.22 24.04 -6.68
C SER A 86 -10.85 25.53 -6.80
N SER A 87 -11.76 26.33 -7.32
CA SER A 87 -11.73 27.80 -7.37
C SER A 87 -13.03 28.38 -6.84
N VAL A 88 -13.14 29.71 -6.87
CA VAL A 88 -14.39 30.39 -6.52
C VAL A 88 -15.51 30.06 -7.52
N GLU A 89 -15.16 29.94 -8.79
CA GLU A 89 -16.10 29.61 -9.89
C GLU A 89 -16.43 28.12 -9.95
N HIS A 90 -15.52 27.26 -9.48
CA HIS A 90 -15.63 25.80 -9.55
C HIS A 90 -15.26 25.18 -8.22
N ASN A 91 -16.23 25.04 -7.33
CA ASN A 91 -16.02 24.44 -6.04
C ASN A 91 -16.26 22.93 -6.06
N TYR A 92 -15.27 22.18 -6.51
CA TYR A 92 -15.37 20.71 -6.64
C TYR A 92 -15.60 19.96 -5.32
N LEU A 93 -15.22 20.56 -4.18
CA LEU A 93 -15.58 19.98 -2.88
C LEU A 93 -17.07 20.08 -2.60
N LYS A 94 -17.69 21.22 -2.95
CA LYS A 94 -19.10 21.47 -2.69
C LYS A 94 -19.99 20.80 -3.72
N ASP A 95 -19.64 20.94 -4.99
CA ASP A 95 -20.51 20.59 -6.11
C ASP A 95 -20.22 19.19 -6.68
N GLY A 96 -19.05 18.60 -6.31
CA GLY A 96 -18.53 17.40 -6.93
C GLY A 96 -17.91 17.67 -8.30
N TYR A 97 -17.36 16.64 -8.90
CA TYR A 97 -16.80 16.69 -10.26
C TYR A 97 -16.80 15.31 -10.91
N TRP A 98 -17.05 15.25 -12.19
CA TRP A 98 -16.97 14.04 -13.00
C TRP A 98 -16.46 14.37 -14.40
N ALA A 99 -15.27 13.89 -14.74
CA ALA A 99 -14.72 13.95 -16.09
C ALA A 99 -15.46 12.94 -16.98
N MET A 100 -16.07 13.40 -18.05
CA MET A 100 -16.79 12.53 -19.00
C MET A 100 -15.86 11.94 -20.08
N ASN A 101 -14.63 12.45 -20.17
CA ASN A 101 -13.61 11.99 -21.10
C ASN A 101 -12.21 12.40 -20.59
N LEU A 102 -11.15 11.82 -21.19
CA LEU A 102 -9.75 12.04 -20.78
C LEU A 102 -9.29 13.52 -20.85
N LYS A 103 -9.93 14.36 -21.66
CA LYS A 103 -9.55 15.78 -21.78
C LYS A 103 -10.07 16.62 -20.61
N GLU A 104 -11.07 16.13 -19.93
CA GLU A 104 -11.66 16.78 -18.76
C GLU A 104 -10.96 16.37 -17.45
N GLU A 105 -10.10 15.35 -17.48
CA GLU A 105 -9.34 14.95 -16.31
C GLU A 105 -8.39 16.06 -15.86
N LEU A 106 -8.43 16.39 -14.58
CA LEU A 106 -7.66 17.50 -14.00
C LEU A 106 -6.35 17.01 -13.40
N PRO A 107 -5.18 17.53 -13.81
CA PRO A 107 -3.90 17.13 -13.26
C PRO A 107 -3.78 17.41 -11.76
N ALA A 108 -3.66 16.38 -10.95
CA ALA A 108 -3.48 16.45 -9.49
C ALA A 108 -1.98 16.60 -9.14
N LYS A 109 -1.42 17.78 -9.34
CA LYS A 109 0.01 18.07 -9.15
C LYS A 109 0.49 17.70 -7.76
N GLY A 110 1.63 16.99 -7.71
CA GLY A 110 2.27 16.55 -6.46
C GLY A 110 1.66 15.28 -5.85
N LEU A 111 0.56 14.77 -6.39
CA LEU A 111 0.03 13.48 -6.00
C LEU A 111 0.83 12.37 -6.67
N THR A 112 1.02 11.26 -5.94
CA THR A 112 1.74 10.08 -6.44
C THR A 112 0.95 8.82 -6.15
N VAL A 113 1.14 7.82 -7.01
CA VAL A 113 0.63 6.46 -6.80
C VAL A 113 1.78 5.50 -6.91
N THR A 114 1.98 4.69 -5.88
CA THR A 114 3.11 3.77 -5.79
C THR A 114 2.63 2.33 -5.71
N PHE A 115 3.07 1.53 -6.67
CA PHE A 115 2.84 0.09 -6.72
C PHE A 115 3.97 -0.65 -6.03
N ILE A 116 3.65 -1.70 -5.31
CA ILE A 116 4.63 -2.66 -4.84
C ILE A 116 4.95 -3.62 -5.98
N ASP A 117 6.22 -3.67 -6.40
CA ASP A 117 6.69 -4.62 -7.39
C ASP A 117 6.90 -5.99 -6.73
N LYS A 118 7.80 -6.06 -5.75
CA LYS A 118 8.06 -7.31 -5.03
C LYS A 118 8.66 -7.10 -3.64
N PHE A 119 8.53 -8.14 -2.82
CA PHE A 119 9.24 -8.34 -1.57
C PHE A 119 10.26 -9.45 -1.72
N VAL A 120 11.49 -9.22 -1.30
CA VAL A 120 12.52 -10.26 -1.26
C VAL A 120 13.14 -10.31 0.12
N ASP A 121 13.17 -11.49 0.73
CA ASP A 121 13.82 -11.71 2.03
C ASP A 121 15.34 -11.55 1.89
N VAL A 122 15.92 -10.66 2.68
CA VAL A 122 17.35 -10.35 2.70
C VAL A 122 17.94 -10.54 4.10
N THR A 123 17.19 -11.16 5.01
CA THR A 123 17.54 -11.35 6.42
C THR A 123 18.91 -12.01 6.58
N GLU A 124 19.15 -13.11 5.87
CA GLU A 124 20.42 -13.83 5.97
C GLU A 124 21.61 -12.99 5.49
N ARG A 125 21.41 -12.21 4.41
CA ARG A 125 22.45 -11.32 3.85
C ARG A 125 22.86 -10.24 4.83
N ILE A 126 21.88 -9.62 5.48
CA ILE A 126 22.09 -8.56 6.48
C ILE A 126 22.77 -9.17 7.71
N ASN A 127 22.23 -10.25 8.25
CA ASN A 127 22.78 -10.90 9.42
C ASN A 127 24.24 -11.36 9.21
N LYS A 128 24.58 -11.94 8.04
CA LYS A 128 25.96 -12.29 7.70
C LYS A 128 26.90 -11.08 7.64
N ALA A 129 26.43 -9.95 7.14
CA ALA A 129 27.23 -8.74 7.05
C ALA A 129 27.54 -8.15 8.43
N VAL A 130 26.53 -8.13 9.31
CA VAL A 130 26.63 -7.54 10.66
C VAL A 130 27.34 -8.46 11.65
N ALA A 131 27.27 -9.79 11.46
CA ALA A 131 27.85 -10.78 12.38
C ALA A 131 29.38 -10.65 12.60
N LYS A 132 30.10 -10.06 11.67
CA LYS A 132 31.56 -9.88 11.75
C LYS A 132 31.97 -8.63 12.55
N ALA A 133 31.03 -7.73 12.81
CA ALA A 133 31.29 -6.49 13.51
C ALA A 133 31.31 -6.71 15.03
N LYS A 134 32.28 -6.10 15.70
CA LYS A 134 32.52 -6.28 17.14
C LYS A 134 31.89 -5.17 18.00
N THR A 135 31.75 -3.99 17.43
CA THR A 135 31.17 -2.81 18.10
C THR A 135 29.88 -2.38 17.44
N ASP A 136 29.03 -1.67 18.16
CA ASP A 136 27.74 -1.20 17.60
C ASP A 136 27.96 -0.20 16.44
N LYS A 137 29.03 0.58 16.48
CA LYS A 137 29.41 1.46 15.36
C LYS A 137 29.78 0.66 14.11
N GLU A 138 30.53 -0.44 14.27
CA GLU A 138 30.86 -1.33 13.15
C GLU A 138 29.64 -2.05 12.63
N LYS A 139 28.72 -2.49 13.51
CA LYS A 139 27.45 -3.12 13.11
C LYS A 139 26.60 -2.17 12.26
N GLN A 140 26.48 -0.92 12.72
CA GLN A 140 25.73 0.09 11.98
C GLN A 140 26.33 0.37 10.60
N ALA A 141 27.65 0.54 10.52
CA ALA A 141 28.35 0.77 9.25
C ALA A 141 28.21 -0.43 8.30
N ALA A 142 28.31 -1.68 8.81
CA ALA A 142 28.11 -2.88 8.03
C ALA A 142 26.67 -3.01 7.52
N TYR A 143 25.69 -2.67 8.37
CA TYR A 143 24.28 -2.63 8.00
C TYR A 143 24.03 -1.62 6.86
N GLU A 144 24.50 -0.39 7.01
CA GLU A 144 24.33 0.65 5.98
C GLU A 144 24.96 0.26 4.66
N ALA A 145 26.17 -0.30 4.68
CA ALA A 145 26.86 -0.75 3.49
C ALA A 145 26.13 -1.89 2.77
N ILE A 146 25.65 -2.91 3.50
CA ILE A 146 24.93 -4.03 2.87
C ILE A 146 23.54 -3.58 2.37
N VAL A 147 22.86 -2.69 3.07
CA VAL A 147 21.58 -2.12 2.64
C VAL A 147 21.75 -1.33 1.33
N ALA A 148 22.77 -0.49 1.22
CA ALA A 148 23.07 0.25 -0.01
C ALA A 148 23.28 -0.70 -1.19
N LYS A 149 24.08 -1.74 -0.99
CA LYS A 149 24.35 -2.77 -2.01
C LYS A 149 23.09 -3.53 -2.43
N ILE A 150 22.25 -3.92 -1.47
CA ILE A 150 20.98 -4.62 -1.75
C ILE A 150 20.06 -3.74 -2.58
N LYS A 151 19.94 -2.45 -2.24
CA LYS A 151 19.11 -1.48 -2.98
C LYS A 151 19.60 -1.29 -4.41
N GLU A 152 20.91 -1.14 -4.60
CA GLU A 152 21.52 -1.01 -5.93
C GLU A 152 21.26 -2.24 -6.80
N GLU A 153 21.46 -3.44 -6.26
CA GLU A 153 21.20 -4.70 -6.96
C GLU A 153 19.71 -4.82 -7.32
N ALA A 154 18.81 -4.49 -6.41
CA ALA A 154 17.37 -4.60 -6.59
C ALA A 154 16.82 -3.69 -7.71
N THR A 155 17.50 -2.56 -7.99
CA THR A 155 17.12 -1.61 -9.05
C THR A 155 18.03 -1.65 -10.28
N SER A 156 18.97 -2.59 -10.32
CA SER A 156 20.00 -2.66 -11.38
C SER A 156 19.41 -2.90 -12.77
N GLN A 157 18.39 -3.74 -12.86
CA GLN A 157 17.74 -4.14 -14.11
C GLN A 157 16.67 -3.16 -14.59
N ASP A 158 16.05 -2.41 -13.67
CA ASP A 158 15.03 -1.41 -13.98
C ASP A 158 15.23 -0.15 -13.11
N LYS A 159 15.75 0.90 -13.72
CA LYS A 159 16.03 2.19 -13.08
C LYS A 159 14.78 3.01 -12.77
N THR A 160 13.60 2.56 -13.18
CA THR A 160 12.31 3.18 -12.82
C THR A 160 11.76 2.67 -11.49
N LEU A 161 12.40 1.67 -10.90
CA LEU A 161 12.08 1.16 -9.58
C LEU A 161 12.85 1.90 -8.49
N ASP A 162 12.18 2.10 -7.38
CA ASP A 162 12.79 2.44 -6.09
C ASP A 162 12.94 1.18 -5.25
N ALA A 163 13.91 1.17 -4.32
CA ALA A 163 14.11 0.07 -3.40
C ALA A 163 14.28 0.57 -1.97
N MET A 164 13.58 -0.09 -1.04
CA MET A 164 13.68 0.15 0.39
C MET A 164 13.95 -1.15 1.12
N VAL A 165 14.87 -1.13 2.09
CA VAL A 165 15.08 -2.26 3.00
C VAL A 165 14.40 -1.93 4.32
N THR A 166 13.50 -2.80 4.76
CA THR A 166 12.71 -2.62 5.98
C THR A 166 12.88 -3.82 6.90
N GLY A 167 13.10 -3.54 8.20
CA GLY A 167 13.10 -4.55 9.25
C GLY A 167 11.67 -4.81 9.76
N PHE A 168 11.35 -6.08 9.93
CA PHE A 168 10.09 -6.55 10.51
C PHE A 168 10.36 -7.33 11.79
N TYR A 169 9.33 -7.52 12.61
CA TYR A 169 9.40 -8.32 13.83
C TYR A 169 10.55 -7.90 14.76
N ASN A 170 10.65 -6.57 15.01
CA ASN A 170 11.73 -5.97 15.82
C ASN A 170 13.15 -6.29 15.30
N GLY A 171 13.33 -6.33 13.98
CA GLY A 171 14.63 -6.59 13.35
C GLY A 171 15.00 -8.08 13.23
N ASN A 172 14.04 -8.99 13.44
CA ASN A 172 14.25 -10.42 13.25
C ASN A 172 14.14 -10.87 11.79
N ALA A 173 13.54 -10.03 10.94
CA ALA A 173 13.46 -10.27 9.49
C ALA A 173 13.66 -8.97 8.73
N TYR A 174 14.31 -9.04 7.57
CA TYR A 174 14.54 -7.90 6.68
C TYR A 174 14.10 -8.24 5.27
N TYR A 175 13.36 -7.31 4.67
CA TYR A 175 12.92 -7.44 3.28
C TYR A 175 13.38 -6.23 2.47
N VAL A 176 13.88 -6.46 1.25
CA VAL A 176 13.93 -5.40 0.26
C VAL A 176 12.60 -5.37 -0.48
N ILE A 177 12.02 -4.19 -0.51
CA ILE A 177 10.75 -3.91 -1.17
C ILE A 177 11.06 -3.03 -2.37
N THR A 178 10.76 -3.50 -3.58
CA THR A 178 10.85 -2.68 -4.79
C THR A 178 9.49 -2.10 -5.12
N THR A 179 9.48 -0.85 -5.55
CA THR A 179 8.26 -0.09 -5.84
C THR A 179 8.39 0.69 -7.14
N ARG A 180 7.25 0.96 -7.79
CA ARG A 180 7.14 1.83 -8.95
C ARG A 180 6.19 2.97 -8.66
N THR A 181 6.66 4.21 -8.82
CA THR A 181 5.89 5.41 -8.51
C THR A 181 5.50 6.15 -9.77
N PHE A 182 4.19 6.38 -9.92
CA PHE A 182 3.61 7.23 -10.97
C PHE A 182 3.30 8.62 -10.42
N LYS A 183 3.57 9.65 -11.24
CA LYS A 183 3.44 11.06 -10.86
C LYS A 183 2.42 11.82 -11.71
N ASP A 184 2.03 11.32 -12.88
CA ASP A 184 0.94 11.88 -13.68
C ASP A 184 -0.39 11.31 -13.16
N ILE A 185 -0.86 11.86 -12.07
CA ILE A 185 -2.13 11.48 -11.45
C ILE A 185 -3.16 12.55 -11.78
N ARG A 186 -4.36 12.11 -12.16
CA ARG A 186 -5.43 12.99 -12.59
C ARG A 186 -6.69 12.75 -11.79
N PHE A 187 -7.36 13.84 -11.46
CA PHE A 187 -8.65 13.80 -10.82
C PHE A 187 -9.72 13.52 -11.87
N VAL A 188 -10.37 12.38 -11.76
CA VAL A 188 -11.43 11.91 -12.67
C VAL A 188 -12.80 12.26 -12.12
N GLY A 189 -12.96 12.17 -10.79
CA GLY A 189 -14.23 12.51 -10.18
C GLY A 189 -14.24 12.32 -8.66
N ALA A 190 -15.13 13.03 -8.03
CA ALA A 190 -15.55 12.83 -6.65
C ALA A 190 -16.97 13.37 -6.46
N PRO A 191 -17.76 12.76 -5.57
CA PRO A 191 -19.04 13.32 -5.16
C PRO A 191 -18.82 14.61 -4.35
N PRO A 192 -19.87 15.44 -4.18
CA PRO A 192 -19.87 16.53 -3.20
C PRO A 192 -19.46 16.04 -1.81
N SER A 193 -18.79 16.89 -1.02
CA SER A 193 -18.37 16.55 0.35
C SER A 193 -19.54 16.17 1.26
N SER A 194 -20.76 16.64 0.98
CA SER A 194 -21.98 16.23 1.67
C SER A 194 -22.28 14.72 1.55
N ILE A 195 -21.75 14.07 0.51
CA ILE A 195 -21.85 12.62 0.29
C ILE A 195 -20.52 11.96 0.65
N GLY A 196 -19.39 12.54 0.19
CA GLY A 196 -18.05 11.97 0.40
C GLY A 196 -17.62 11.90 1.86
N LYS A 197 -18.14 12.78 2.70
CA LYS A 197 -17.98 12.78 4.16
C LYS A 197 -19.18 12.17 4.87
N PHE A 198 -19.71 11.09 4.34
CA PHE A 198 -20.89 10.47 4.93
C PHE A 198 -20.60 10.01 6.37
N GLY A 199 -21.43 10.50 7.31
CA GLY A 199 -21.42 10.12 8.71
C GLY A 199 -20.74 11.11 9.66
N ALA A 200 -19.73 11.88 9.25
CA ALA A 200 -19.13 12.97 10.04
C ALA A 200 -18.00 13.68 9.27
N ASP A 201 -17.49 14.78 9.85
CA ASP A 201 -16.30 15.49 9.36
C ASP A 201 -15.01 14.65 9.44
N THR A 202 -14.98 13.67 10.31
CA THR A 202 -13.88 12.71 10.44
C THR A 202 -13.88 11.67 9.34
N ASP A 203 -14.88 11.75 8.44
CA ASP A 203 -15.14 10.90 7.31
C ASP A 203 -15.31 9.40 7.63
N ASN A 204 -15.57 8.62 6.59
CA ASN A 204 -15.81 7.19 6.68
C ASN A 204 -17.07 6.82 7.46
N TRP A 205 -17.30 5.58 7.50
CA TRP A 205 -18.43 4.97 8.17
C TRP A 205 -18.38 5.20 9.66
N MET A 206 -19.28 6.04 10.14
CA MET A 206 -19.60 6.12 11.55
C MET A 206 -20.91 5.36 11.78
N TRP A 207 -20.79 4.23 12.34
CA TRP A 207 -21.92 3.41 12.76
C TRP A 207 -21.99 3.35 14.27
#